data_085ec94128d6d4e48fe6438b6992e7ed
#
_entry.id   085ec94128d6d4e48fe6438b6992e7ed
#
_cell.length_a   1.000
_cell.length_b   1.000
_cell.length_c   1.000
_cell.angle_alpha   90.00
_cell.angle_beta   90.00
_cell.angle_gamma   90.00
#
_symmetry.space_group_name_H-M   'P 1'
#
loop_
_entity.id
_entity.type
_entity.pdbx_description
1 polymer ?
#
loop_
_entity_poly.entity_id
_entity_poly.type
_entity_poly.pdbx_seq_one_letter_code
_entity_poly.pdbx_strand_id
1 'polypeptide(L)'
;GNALQVLSQNGAEPNAFTSNATTAYYFDCTEHFEENLKILLSFVSVPYFTQESVDKERGIIGQEIRMVEDTPDWRVYTNLLECLYHSSPARVAIAGTVESIAEITPETLYACHKAFYDPANMMLCVVGDVKPDEIAAIAEEILPESRGEVIERDYGQEDMRVVEKCRREAMEVSMPQFLVGFKCPPAADGAALMRQDIIADIACDILLGDSSPLYQRLYDKGLINGSFGGGFDQLPGIAYLYAGGDSNEPETVVRAILDEA
;
A
#
# COMPACT_ATOMS: atom_id res chain seq x y z
N GLY A 1 24.31 -4.74 -13.91
CA GLY A 1 23.14 -5.42 -14.48
C GLY A 1 21.92 -5.22 -13.59
N ASN A 2 20.73 -5.26 -14.16
CA ASN A 2 19.50 -5.14 -13.40
C ASN A 2 19.25 -6.47 -12.64
N ALA A 3 19.25 -6.45 -11.32
CA ALA A 3 19.08 -7.65 -10.48
C ALA A 3 17.75 -8.38 -10.80
N LEU A 4 16.65 -7.65 -11.02
CA LEU A 4 15.37 -8.25 -11.39
C LEU A 4 15.47 -9.01 -12.73
N GLN A 5 16.23 -8.50 -13.69
CA GLN A 5 16.46 -9.19 -14.96
C GLN A 5 17.26 -10.48 -14.77
N VAL A 6 18.25 -10.49 -13.88
CA VAL A 6 19.05 -11.69 -13.59
C VAL A 6 18.17 -12.74 -12.89
N LEU A 7 17.34 -12.33 -11.92
CA LEU A 7 16.36 -13.21 -11.28
C LEU A 7 15.41 -13.86 -12.31
N SER A 8 14.88 -13.06 -13.25
CA SER A 8 14.02 -13.58 -14.32
C SER A 8 14.75 -14.55 -15.25
N GLN A 9 16.04 -14.31 -15.54
CA GLN A 9 16.86 -15.24 -16.34
C GLN A 9 17.11 -16.57 -15.62
N ASN A 10 17.10 -16.56 -14.28
CA ASN A 10 17.18 -17.76 -13.44
C ASN A 10 15.80 -18.43 -13.22
N GLY A 11 14.77 -18.05 -13.97
CA GLY A 11 13.43 -18.65 -13.84
C GLY A 11 12.64 -18.19 -12.64
N ALA A 12 13.04 -17.09 -11.99
CA ALA A 12 12.26 -16.48 -10.92
C ALA A 12 11.29 -15.40 -11.47
N GLU A 13 10.23 -15.15 -10.73
CA GLU A 13 9.28 -14.07 -10.94
C GLU A 13 9.49 -12.98 -9.87
N PRO A 14 10.43 -12.03 -10.08
CA PRO A 14 10.73 -11.00 -9.11
C PRO A 14 9.71 -9.85 -9.17
N ASN A 15 9.40 -9.29 -8.00
CA ASN A 15 8.59 -8.09 -7.90
C ASN A 15 8.96 -7.28 -6.65
N ALA A 16 8.40 -6.07 -6.53
CA ALA A 16 8.55 -5.21 -5.37
C ALA A 16 7.30 -4.35 -5.19
N PHE A 17 6.99 -3.99 -3.96
CA PHE A 17 5.97 -2.99 -3.67
C PHE A 17 6.38 -2.11 -2.51
N THR A 18 5.80 -0.92 -2.47
CA THR A 18 5.91 0.02 -1.35
C THR A 18 4.51 0.41 -0.88
N SER A 19 4.31 0.32 0.43
CA SER A 19 3.12 0.83 1.13
C SER A 19 3.51 1.99 2.05
N ASN A 20 2.56 2.53 2.80
CA ASN A 20 2.82 3.59 3.77
C ASN A 20 3.78 3.19 4.90
N ALA A 21 3.98 1.90 5.15
CA ALA A 21 4.77 1.40 6.27
C ALA A 21 5.86 0.39 5.89
N THR A 22 5.82 -0.15 4.68
CA THR A 22 6.67 -1.29 4.28
C THR A 22 7.09 -1.16 2.83
N THR A 23 8.36 -1.48 2.54
CA THR A 23 8.84 -1.80 1.20
C THR A 23 9.24 -3.27 1.19
N ALA A 24 8.74 -4.02 0.24
CA ALA A 24 9.07 -5.43 0.07
C ALA A 24 9.68 -5.68 -1.31
N TYR A 25 10.71 -6.51 -1.34
CA TYR A 25 11.32 -7.06 -2.55
C TYR A 25 11.21 -8.57 -2.45
N TYR A 26 10.68 -9.21 -3.45
CA TYR A 26 10.42 -10.64 -3.40
C TYR A 26 10.56 -11.30 -4.75
N PHE A 27 10.62 -12.61 -4.75
CA PHE A 27 10.51 -13.43 -5.94
C PHE A 27 9.84 -14.77 -5.60
N ASP A 28 9.20 -15.35 -6.59
CA ASP A 28 8.77 -16.73 -6.59
C ASP A 28 9.65 -17.53 -7.55
N CYS A 29 10.03 -18.74 -7.19
CA CYS A 29 10.80 -19.63 -8.07
C CYS A 29 10.55 -21.10 -7.75
N THR A 30 10.81 -21.96 -8.73
CA THR A 30 10.79 -23.42 -8.59
C THR A 30 12.18 -24.03 -8.63
N GLU A 31 13.16 -23.29 -9.16
CA GLU A 31 14.55 -23.72 -9.32
C GLU A 31 15.51 -22.58 -8.95
N HIS A 32 16.78 -22.89 -8.75
CA HIS A 32 17.84 -21.91 -8.46
C HIS A 32 17.59 -21.02 -7.22
N PHE A 33 16.88 -21.56 -6.20
CA PHE A 33 16.47 -20.78 -5.04
C PHE A 33 17.63 -20.08 -4.32
N GLU A 34 18.72 -20.83 -4.01
CA GLU A 34 19.87 -20.26 -3.29
C GLU A 34 20.53 -19.12 -4.06
N GLU A 35 20.72 -19.28 -5.38
CA GLU A 35 21.31 -18.27 -6.24
C GLU A 35 20.43 -17.02 -6.29
N ASN A 36 19.13 -17.22 -6.48
CA ASN A 36 18.14 -16.13 -6.50
C ASN A 36 18.07 -15.40 -5.15
N LEU A 37 18.13 -16.11 -4.03
CA LEU A 37 18.16 -15.51 -2.70
C LEU A 37 19.42 -14.65 -2.52
N LYS A 38 20.61 -15.14 -2.92
CA LYS A 38 21.86 -14.38 -2.86
C LYS A 38 21.80 -13.10 -3.70
N ILE A 39 21.20 -13.18 -4.89
CA ILE A 39 21.01 -12.01 -5.77
C ILE A 39 20.08 -10.97 -5.09
N LEU A 40 18.93 -11.40 -4.55
CA LEU A 40 18.00 -10.51 -3.89
C LEU A 40 18.62 -9.84 -2.66
N LEU A 41 19.26 -10.60 -1.78
CA LEU A 41 19.92 -10.08 -0.58
C LEU A 41 21.04 -9.10 -0.93
N SER A 42 21.84 -9.39 -1.95
CA SER A 42 22.88 -8.49 -2.44
C SER A 42 22.27 -7.20 -3.02
N PHE A 43 21.18 -7.32 -3.77
CA PHE A 43 20.49 -6.19 -4.38
C PHE A 43 19.97 -5.19 -3.34
N VAL A 44 19.35 -5.68 -2.28
CA VAL A 44 18.81 -4.80 -1.22
C VAL A 44 19.89 -4.23 -0.30
N SER A 45 21.04 -4.89 -0.20
CA SER A 45 22.13 -4.51 0.72
C SER A 45 23.15 -3.55 0.11
N VAL A 46 23.32 -3.57 -1.22
CA VAL A 46 24.37 -2.80 -1.90
C VAL A 46 23.76 -1.73 -2.80
N PRO A 47 23.58 -0.50 -2.30
CA PRO A 47 23.01 0.58 -3.09
C PRO A 47 23.96 1.06 -4.18
N TYR A 48 23.42 1.34 -5.36
CA TYR A 48 24.15 1.94 -6.45
C TYR A 48 23.27 2.98 -7.16
N PHE A 49 23.47 4.24 -6.81
CA PHE A 49 22.74 5.37 -7.38
C PHE A 49 23.69 6.34 -8.06
N THR A 50 23.44 6.65 -9.32
CA THR A 50 24.14 7.69 -10.07
C THR A 50 23.16 8.80 -10.46
N GLN A 51 23.67 10.00 -10.72
CA GLN A 51 22.84 11.10 -11.17
C GLN A 51 22.03 10.72 -12.42
N GLU A 52 22.69 10.05 -13.39
CA GLU A 52 22.03 9.60 -14.62
C GLU A 52 20.88 8.62 -14.35
N SER A 53 21.09 7.63 -13.46
CA SER A 53 20.04 6.66 -13.12
C SER A 53 18.87 7.33 -12.38
N VAL A 54 19.14 8.25 -11.46
CA VAL A 54 18.12 8.99 -10.72
C VAL A 54 17.33 9.90 -11.66
N ASP A 55 17.99 10.62 -12.56
CA ASP A 55 17.30 11.49 -13.54
C ASP A 55 16.39 10.70 -14.48
N LYS A 56 16.83 9.52 -14.91
CA LYS A 56 16.03 8.62 -15.74
C LYS A 56 14.80 8.11 -14.99
N GLU A 57 14.97 7.61 -13.77
CA GLU A 57 13.87 7.09 -12.96
C GLU A 57 12.87 8.18 -12.57
N ARG A 58 13.33 9.39 -12.24
CA ARG A 58 12.42 10.54 -12.03
C ARG A 58 11.51 10.81 -13.23
N GLY A 59 12.06 10.68 -14.44
CA GLY A 59 11.27 10.80 -15.67
C GLY A 59 10.16 9.74 -15.79
N ILE A 60 10.51 8.50 -15.49
CA ILE A 60 9.57 7.35 -15.53
C ILE A 60 8.49 7.51 -14.45
N ILE A 61 8.89 7.72 -13.20
CA ILE A 61 7.99 7.88 -12.05
C ILE A 61 7.08 9.10 -12.25
N GLY A 62 7.62 10.21 -12.79
CA GLY A 62 6.81 11.39 -13.09
C GLY A 62 5.72 11.15 -14.15
N GLN A 63 5.93 10.23 -15.09
CA GLN A 63 4.88 9.80 -16.02
C GLN A 63 3.86 8.89 -15.33
N GLU A 64 4.32 7.99 -14.46
CA GLU A 64 3.46 7.12 -13.68
C GLU A 64 2.53 7.92 -12.74
N ILE A 65 3.06 8.91 -12.03
CA ILE A 65 2.29 9.81 -11.17
C ILE A 65 1.16 10.46 -11.98
N ARG A 66 1.46 11.06 -13.14
CA ARG A 66 0.43 11.69 -13.97
C ARG A 66 -0.63 10.71 -14.45
N MET A 67 -0.21 9.51 -14.85
CA MET A 67 -1.15 8.47 -15.29
C MET A 67 -2.10 8.05 -14.16
N VAL A 68 -1.59 7.93 -12.93
CA VAL A 68 -2.38 7.56 -11.76
C VAL A 68 -3.30 8.71 -11.33
N GLU A 69 -2.83 9.97 -11.38
CA GLU A 69 -3.63 11.15 -11.08
C GLU A 69 -4.82 11.33 -12.03
N ASP A 70 -4.72 10.87 -13.28
CA ASP A 70 -5.80 10.87 -14.26
C ASP A 70 -6.79 9.71 -14.05
N THR A 71 -6.55 8.81 -13.08
CA THR A 71 -7.40 7.65 -12.81
C THR A 71 -8.49 8.00 -11.78
N PRO A 72 -9.80 7.95 -12.15
CA PRO A 72 -10.89 8.34 -11.24
C PRO A 72 -10.93 7.54 -9.93
N ASP A 73 -10.74 6.22 -9.98
CA ASP A 73 -10.72 5.36 -8.79
C ASP A 73 -9.65 5.78 -7.79
N TRP A 74 -8.47 6.14 -8.29
CA TRP A 74 -7.38 6.65 -7.46
C TRP A 74 -7.71 8.01 -6.85
N ARG A 75 -8.30 8.90 -7.64
CA ARG A 75 -8.69 10.24 -7.18
C ARG A 75 -9.74 10.18 -6.08
N VAL A 76 -10.76 9.34 -6.24
CA VAL A 76 -11.80 9.20 -5.21
C VAL A 76 -11.24 8.61 -3.92
N TYR A 77 -10.29 7.65 -4.03
CA TYR A 77 -9.64 7.04 -2.88
C TYR A 77 -8.71 8.03 -2.14
N THR A 78 -7.85 8.75 -2.86
CA THR A 78 -6.97 9.76 -2.25
C THR A 78 -7.77 10.90 -1.62
N ASN A 79 -8.82 11.37 -2.28
CA ASN A 79 -9.73 12.35 -1.73
C ASN A 79 -10.42 11.85 -0.44
N LEU A 80 -10.78 10.57 -0.36
CA LEU A 80 -11.32 9.98 0.86
C LEU A 80 -10.32 10.09 2.02
N LEU A 81 -9.07 9.67 1.83
CA LEU A 81 -8.03 9.72 2.87
C LEU A 81 -7.72 11.15 3.30
N GLU A 82 -7.67 12.11 2.36
CA GLU A 82 -7.50 13.52 2.68
C GLU A 82 -8.69 14.11 3.46
N CYS A 83 -9.91 13.66 3.19
CA CYS A 83 -11.10 14.05 3.95
C CYS A 83 -11.13 13.43 5.35
N LEU A 84 -10.63 12.20 5.49
CA LEU A 84 -10.62 11.51 6.78
C LEU A 84 -9.53 12.03 7.73
N TYR A 85 -8.30 12.23 7.25
CA TYR A 85 -7.12 12.39 8.11
C TYR A 85 -6.52 13.78 8.06
N HIS A 86 -6.08 14.29 9.23
CA HIS A 86 -5.44 15.60 9.38
C HIS A 86 -3.94 15.55 9.14
N SER A 87 -3.25 14.58 9.75
CA SER A 87 -1.79 14.52 9.81
C SER A 87 -1.20 13.16 9.41
N SER A 88 -2.01 12.10 9.35
CA SER A 88 -1.52 10.78 8.99
C SER A 88 -0.84 10.76 7.62
N PRO A 89 0.32 10.10 7.48
CA PRO A 89 0.98 9.91 6.19
C PRO A 89 0.12 9.22 5.13
N ALA A 90 -0.91 8.46 5.53
CA ALA A 90 -1.84 7.81 4.61
C ALA A 90 -2.55 8.74 3.63
N ARG A 91 -2.66 10.03 3.98
CA ARG A 91 -3.23 11.06 3.12
C ARG A 91 -2.31 11.53 1.99
N VAL A 92 -1.06 11.09 2.00
CA VAL A 92 -0.05 11.47 0.99
C VAL A 92 0.15 10.29 0.04
N ALA A 93 0.12 10.56 -1.26
CA ALA A 93 0.39 9.54 -2.26
C ALA A 93 1.79 8.93 -2.06
N ILE A 94 1.88 7.59 -2.09
CA ILE A 94 3.15 6.86 -1.87
C ILE A 94 4.20 7.26 -2.90
N ALA A 95 3.81 7.46 -4.16
CA ALA A 95 4.69 7.91 -5.22
C ALA A 95 5.12 9.38 -5.08
N GLY A 96 4.51 10.15 -4.17
CA GLY A 96 4.71 11.57 -4.05
C GLY A 96 4.06 12.37 -5.18
N THR A 97 4.59 13.56 -5.46
CA THR A 97 4.20 14.42 -6.58
C THR A 97 5.39 14.65 -7.52
N VAL A 98 5.12 15.12 -8.73
CA VAL A 98 6.19 15.44 -9.70
C VAL A 98 7.19 16.44 -9.10
N GLU A 99 6.71 17.40 -8.31
CA GLU A 99 7.54 18.40 -7.64
C GLU A 99 8.40 17.76 -6.54
N SER A 100 7.82 16.88 -5.70
CA SER A 100 8.56 16.25 -4.61
C SER A 100 9.64 15.29 -5.10
N ILE A 101 9.37 14.51 -6.15
CA ILE A 101 10.38 13.61 -6.72
C ILE A 101 11.51 14.36 -7.43
N ALA A 102 11.27 15.59 -7.89
CA ALA A 102 12.30 16.43 -8.52
C ALA A 102 13.43 16.82 -7.53
N GLU A 103 13.15 16.81 -6.23
CA GLU A 103 14.12 17.12 -5.18
C GLU A 103 15.00 15.92 -4.79
N ILE A 104 14.68 14.71 -5.26
CA ILE A 104 15.43 13.49 -4.93
C ILE A 104 16.76 13.48 -5.66
N THR A 105 17.85 13.29 -4.92
CA THR A 105 19.22 13.18 -5.42
C THR A 105 19.84 11.83 -5.07
N PRO A 106 20.95 11.42 -5.70
CA PRO A 106 21.69 10.22 -5.28
C PRO A 106 22.08 10.25 -3.80
N GLU A 107 22.48 11.42 -3.28
CA GLU A 107 22.86 11.60 -1.88
C GLU A 107 21.68 11.33 -0.95
N THR A 108 20.48 11.83 -1.29
CA THR A 108 19.25 11.55 -0.54
C THR A 108 18.95 10.05 -0.53
N LEU A 109 19.06 9.38 -1.67
CA LEU A 109 18.83 7.93 -1.77
C LEU A 109 19.85 7.12 -0.97
N TYR A 110 21.15 7.47 -1.01
CA TYR A 110 22.16 6.85 -0.17
C TYR A 110 21.90 7.08 1.32
N ALA A 111 21.46 8.27 1.72
CA ALA A 111 21.10 8.56 3.10
C ALA A 111 19.89 7.75 3.57
N CYS A 112 18.84 7.64 2.75
CA CYS A 112 17.68 6.82 3.03
C CYS A 112 18.05 5.32 3.10
N HIS A 113 18.83 4.82 2.14
CA HIS A 113 19.28 3.43 2.18
C HIS A 113 20.06 3.15 3.46
N LYS A 114 21.04 3.99 3.80
CA LYS A 114 21.79 3.85 5.03
C LYS A 114 20.92 3.85 6.28
N ALA A 115 19.85 4.64 6.28
CA ALA A 115 18.96 4.76 7.43
C ALA A 115 18.05 3.52 7.56
N PHE A 116 17.43 3.05 6.47
CA PHE A 116 16.33 2.09 6.53
C PHE A 116 16.72 0.65 6.18
N TYR A 117 17.81 0.43 5.42
CA TYR A 117 18.24 -0.89 4.94
C TYR A 117 19.33 -1.50 5.84
N ASP A 118 19.22 -1.32 7.14
CA ASP A 118 20.02 -2.04 8.12
C ASP A 118 19.35 -3.39 8.43
N PRO A 119 20.09 -4.52 8.52
CA PRO A 119 19.52 -5.83 8.84
C PRO A 119 18.64 -5.83 10.11
N ALA A 120 18.95 -4.99 11.11
CA ALA A 120 18.09 -4.84 12.30
C ALA A 120 16.71 -4.23 12.01
N ASN A 121 16.54 -3.53 10.87
CA ASN A 121 15.28 -2.93 10.42
C ASN A 121 14.61 -3.72 9.29
N MET A 122 15.12 -4.91 8.95
CA MET A 122 14.65 -5.75 7.86
C MET A 122 14.08 -7.07 8.38
N MET A 123 13.20 -7.67 7.61
CA MET A 123 12.68 -9.01 7.86
C MET A 123 12.84 -9.86 6.61
N LEU A 124 13.45 -11.04 6.75
CA LEU A 124 13.49 -12.06 5.71
C LEU A 124 12.38 -13.08 5.98
N CYS A 125 11.45 -13.21 5.04
CA CYS A 125 10.40 -14.21 5.07
C CYS A 125 10.57 -15.16 3.88
N VAL A 126 10.63 -16.46 4.15
CA VAL A 126 10.76 -17.51 3.12
C VAL A 126 9.70 -18.57 3.36
N VAL A 127 8.97 -18.93 2.31
CA VAL A 127 7.92 -19.95 2.34
C VAL A 127 8.21 -20.97 1.24
N GLY A 128 8.27 -22.25 1.58
CA GLY A 128 8.54 -23.33 0.62
C GLY A 128 9.20 -24.55 1.23
N ASP A 129 9.64 -25.48 0.40
CA ASP A 129 10.41 -26.65 0.83
C ASP A 129 11.89 -26.27 1.01
N VAL A 130 12.18 -25.60 2.12
CA VAL A 130 13.50 -25.03 2.44
C VAL A 130 13.89 -25.34 3.87
N LYS A 131 15.19 -25.35 4.15
CA LYS A 131 15.71 -25.54 5.50
C LYS A 131 16.10 -24.20 6.12
N PRO A 132 15.51 -23.82 7.27
CA PRO A 132 15.78 -22.53 7.91
C PRO A 132 17.27 -22.27 8.18
N ASP A 133 18.04 -23.28 8.58
CA ASP A 133 19.47 -23.13 8.87
C ASP A 133 20.30 -22.80 7.62
N GLU A 134 19.93 -23.36 6.46
CA GLU A 134 20.59 -23.04 5.18
C GLU A 134 20.29 -21.60 4.76
N ILE A 135 19.05 -21.13 4.95
CA ILE A 135 18.66 -19.76 4.68
C ILE A 135 19.38 -18.78 5.59
N ALA A 136 19.44 -19.09 6.90
CA ALA A 136 20.17 -18.28 7.86
C ALA A 136 21.66 -18.16 7.48
N ALA A 137 22.31 -19.25 7.09
CA ALA A 137 23.69 -19.24 6.65
C ALA A 137 23.93 -18.38 5.40
N ILE A 138 23.01 -18.43 4.42
CA ILE A 138 23.07 -17.56 3.21
C ILE A 138 22.89 -16.10 3.62
N ALA A 139 21.96 -15.80 4.50
CA ALA A 139 21.73 -14.44 4.96
C ALA A 139 22.96 -13.88 5.71
N GLU A 140 23.57 -14.68 6.59
CA GLU A 140 24.80 -14.30 7.32
C GLU A 140 26.00 -14.10 6.37
N GLU A 141 26.08 -14.87 5.28
CA GLU A 141 27.14 -14.72 4.26
C GLU A 141 27.02 -13.40 3.48
N ILE A 142 25.81 -12.99 3.16
CA ILE A 142 25.56 -11.91 2.18
C ILE A 142 25.24 -10.57 2.83
N LEU A 143 24.47 -10.57 3.93
CA LEU A 143 24.05 -9.32 4.58
C LEU A 143 25.23 -8.67 5.32
N PRO A 144 25.32 -7.33 5.30
CA PRO A 144 26.34 -6.63 6.10
C PRO A 144 26.07 -6.80 7.59
N GLU A 145 27.11 -6.60 8.41
CA GLU A 145 26.93 -6.51 9.84
C GLU A 145 25.92 -5.40 10.18
N SER A 146 24.93 -5.74 11.02
CA SER A 146 23.96 -4.77 11.47
C SER A 146 24.59 -3.78 12.44
N ARG A 147 24.21 -2.52 12.32
CA ARG A 147 24.58 -1.47 13.28
C ARG A 147 23.73 -1.53 14.56
N GLY A 148 22.69 -2.38 14.56
CA GLY A 148 21.77 -2.53 15.69
C GLY A 148 20.80 -1.35 15.87
N GLU A 149 20.74 -0.44 14.91
CA GLU A 149 19.86 0.72 14.95
C GLU A 149 18.54 0.39 14.29
N VAL A 150 17.49 0.26 15.07
CA VAL A 150 16.11 0.20 14.56
C VAL A 150 15.54 1.60 14.58
N ILE A 151 15.05 2.05 13.41
CA ILE A 151 14.45 3.38 13.31
C ILE A 151 13.08 3.36 13.99
N GLU A 152 12.94 4.19 15.03
CA GLU A 152 11.64 4.44 15.64
C GLU A 152 10.77 5.25 14.67
N ARG A 153 9.56 4.75 14.43
CA ARG A 153 8.61 5.34 13.49
C ARG A 153 7.59 6.15 14.27
N ASP A 154 7.50 7.43 13.97
CA ASP A 154 6.46 8.31 14.50
C ASP A 154 5.39 8.56 13.42
N TYR A 155 4.23 7.97 13.61
CA TYR A 155 3.07 8.19 12.74
C TYR A 155 2.18 9.35 13.21
N GLY A 156 2.58 10.03 14.30
CA GLY A 156 1.81 11.09 14.92
C GLY A 156 0.56 10.59 15.65
N GLN A 157 -0.24 11.55 16.09
CA GLN A 157 -1.56 11.29 16.68
C GLN A 157 -2.63 11.87 15.78
N GLU A 158 -3.62 11.07 15.46
CA GLU A 158 -4.71 11.46 14.57
C GLU A 158 -6.00 11.70 15.37
N ASP A 159 -6.68 12.82 15.09
CA ASP A 159 -7.99 13.13 15.67
C ASP A 159 -9.06 12.21 15.05
N MET A 160 -10.02 11.73 15.85
CA MET A 160 -11.15 10.96 15.33
C MET A 160 -12.13 11.79 14.49
N ARG A 161 -12.09 13.11 14.57
CA ARG A 161 -12.87 13.98 13.69
C ARG A 161 -12.32 13.95 12.26
N VAL A 162 -13.20 14.01 11.30
CA VAL A 162 -12.82 14.13 9.88
C VAL A 162 -12.41 15.56 9.55
N VAL A 163 -11.55 15.72 8.57
CA VAL A 163 -11.12 17.03 8.04
C VAL A 163 -12.27 17.70 7.30
N GLU A 164 -12.91 16.93 6.42
CA GLU A 164 -13.98 17.40 5.55
C GLU A 164 -15.04 16.30 5.43
N LYS A 165 -16.33 16.69 5.46
CA LYS A 165 -17.42 15.72 5.40
C LYS A 165 -17.79 15.29 4.00
N CYS A 166 -17.47 16.06 2.99
CA CYS A 166 -17.82 15.77 1.62
C CYS A 166 -16.92 16.57 0.67
N ARG A 167 -16.31 15.88 -0.28
CA ARG A 167 -15.53 16.48 -1.37
C ARG A 167 -16.10 16.01 -2.70
N ARG A 168 -16.11 16.90 -3.67
CA ARG A 168 -16.53 16.60 -5.05
C ARG A 168 -15.47 17.12 -6.00
N GLU A 169 -15.11 16.28 -6.95
CA GLU A 169 -14.16 16.59 -8.03
C GLU A 169 -14.79 16.23 -9.36
N ALA A 170 -14.60 17.05 -10.38
CA ALA A 170 -15.10 16.80 -11.71
C ALA A 170 -14.02 16.12 -12.55
N MET A 171 -14.30 14.92 -13.05
CA MET A 171 -13.46 14.14 -13.95
C MET A 171 -14.29 13.61 -15.12
N GLU A 172 -13.63 13.21 -16.21
CA GLU A 172 -14.30 12.53 -17.33
C GLU A 172 -14.58 11.08 -16.96
N VAL A 173 -15.81 10.80 -16.53
CA VAL A 173 -16.30 9.48 -16.14
C VAL A 173 -17.63 9.18 -16.81
N SER A 174 -17.89 7.91 -17.09
CA SER A 174 -19.18 7.47 -17.65
C SER A 174 -20.31 7.50 -16.62
N MET A 175 -19.97 7.31 -15.34
CA MET A 175 -20.88 7.33 -14.20
C MET A 175 -20.15 7.93 -13.00
N PRO A 176 -20.81 8.71 -12.12
CA PRO A 176 -20.20 9.21 -10.91
C PRO A 176 -19.69 8.09 -10.02
N GLN A 177 -18.47 8.24 -9.54
CA GLN A 177 -17.84 7.35 -8.56
C GLN A 177 -17.89 7.98 -7.17
N PHE A 178 -18.07 7.18 -6.15
CA PHE A 178 -18.08 7.67 -4.78
C PHE A 178 -17.46 6.70 -3.80
N LEU A 179 -16.89 7.22 -2.73
CA LEU A 179 -16.53 6.48 -1.53
C LEU A 179 -17.07 7.21 -0.29
N VAL A 180 -17.57 6.45 0.68
CA VAL A 180 -17.84 6.91 2.02
C VAL A 180 -16.90 6.18 2.98
N GLY A 181 -16.31 6.91 3.93
CA GLY A 181 -15.35 6.33 4.89
C GLY A 181 -15.71 6.67 6.33
N PHE A 182 -15.38 5.75 7.22
CA PHE A 182 -15.65 5.84 8.66
C PHE A 182 -14.33 5.57 9.40
N LYS A 183 -13.84 6.56 10.15
CA LYS A 183 -12.67 6.37 11.01
C LYS A 183 -12.99 5.38 12.11
N CYS A 184 -12.07 4.44 12.31
CA CYS A 184 -12.13 3.46 13.39
C CYS A 184 -10.94 3.67 14.34
N PRO A 185 -11.06 3.39 15.64
CA PRO A 185 -9.91 3.33 16.53
C PRO A 185 -8.96 2.22 16.07
N PRO A 186 -7.67 2.51 15.85
CA PRO A 186 -6.69 1.47 15.53
C PRO A 186 -6.45 0.58 16.75
N ALA A 187 -6.19 -0.71 16.52
CA ALA A 187 -5.81 -1.62 17.59
C ALA A 187 -4.40 -1.31 18.11
N ALA A 188 -4.11 -1.72 19.35
CA ALA A 188 -2.91 -1.30 20.06
C ALA A 188 -1.67 -2.16 19.76
N ASP A 189 -1.84 -3.41 19.37
CA ASP A 189 -0.74 -4.37 19.17
C ASP A 189 -1.02 -5.34 18.00
N GLY A 190 0.01 -6.09 17.58
CA GLY A 190 -0.06 -6.93 16.39
C GLY A 190 -1.13 -8.01 16.43
N ALA A 191 -1.39 -8.63 17.57
CA ALA A 191 -2.44 -9.64 17.70
C ALA A 191 -3.83 -9.02 17.65
N ALA A 192 -4.01 -7.86 18.29
CA ALA A 192 -5.24 -7.10 18.25
C ALA A 192 -5.48 -6.52 16.85
N LEU A 193 -4.44 -6.06 16.15
CA LEU A 193 -4.50 -5.60 14.76
C LEU A 193 -5.01 -6.71 13.85
N MET A 194 -4.39 -7.90 13.88
CA MET A 194 -4.83 -9.04 13.08
C MET A 194 -6.28 -9.43 13.38
N ARG A 195 -6.68 -9.42 14.65
CA ARG A 195 -8.05 -9.74 15.05
C ARG A 195 -9.04 -8.69 14.55
N GLN A 196 -8.69 -7.41 14.63
CA GLN A 196 -9.51 -6.31 14.14
C GLN A 196 -9.72 -6.43 12.63
N ASP A 197 -8.65 -6.70 11.89
CA ASP A 197 -8.65 -6.89 10.45
C ASP A 197 -9.62 -7.99 10.03
N ILE A 198 -9.43 -9.20 10.54
CA ILE A 198 -10.29 -10.35 10.23
C ILE A 198 -11.76 -10.09 10.58
N ILE A 199 -12.03 -9.50 11.75
CA ILE A 199 -13.42 -9.20 12.17
C ILE A 199 -14.04 -8.14 11.27
N ALA A 200 -13.28 -7.11 10.91
CA ALA A 200 -13.76 -6.03 10.07
C ALA A 200 -14.02 -6.51 8.64
N ASP A 201 -13.15 -7.35 8.08
CA ASP A 201 -13.35 -7.95 6.76
C ASP A 201 -14.63 -8.80 6.71
N ILE A 202 -14.83 -9.67 7.71
CA ILE A 202 -16.06 -10.47 7.82
C ILE A 202 -17.29 -9.56 7.95
N ALA A 203 -17.20 -8.49 8.74
CA ALA A 203 -18.29 -7.54 8.89
C ALA A 203 -18.59 -6.80 7.58
N CYS A 204 -17.55 -6.39 6.84
CA CYS A 204 -17.71 -5.78 5.53
C CYS A 204 -18.39 -6.73 4.54
N ASP A 205 -17.98 -8.00 4.49
CA ASP A 205 -18.61 -9.00 3.63
C ASP A 205 -20.08 -9.21 3.96
N ILE A 206 -20.43 -9.26 5.24
CA ILE A 206 -21.83 -9.43 5.69
C ILE A 206 -22.68 -8.21 5.34
N LEU A 207 -22.15 -7.00 5.50
CA LEU A 207 -22.91 -5.76 5.34
C LEU A 207 -22.93 -5.26 3.89
N LEU A 208 -21.82 -5.37 3.19
CA LEU A 208 -21.54 -4.71 1.90
C LEU A 208 -21.29 -5.68 0.75
N GLY A 209 -21.01 -6.96 1.05
CA GLY A 209 -20.74 -7.98 0.05
C GLY A 209 -21.93 -8.24 -0.87
N ASP A 210 -21.69 -8.81 -2.03
CA ASP A 210 -22.67 -9.03 -3.09
C ASP A 210 -23.86 -9.89 -2.68
N SER A 211 -23.72 -10.72 -1.65
CA SER A 211 -24.78 -11.53 -1.05
C SER A 211 -25.57 -10.82 0.07
N SER A 212 -25.14 -9.62 0.47
CA SER A 212 -25.80 -8.87 1.56
C SER A 212 -27.18 -8.37 1.15
N PRO A 213 -28.14 -8.25 2.10
CA PRO A 213 -29.44 -7.67 1.83
C PRO A 213 -29.37 -6.22 1.33
N LEU A 214 -28.37 -5.44 1.76
CA LEU A 214 -28.16 -4.08 1.31
C LEU A 214 -27.78 -4.07 -0.17
N TYR A 215 -26.73 -4.85 -0.55
CA TYR A 215 -26.29 -4.94 -1.93
C TYR A 215 -27.43 -5.34 -2.85
N GLN A 216 -28.15 -6.42 -2.52
CA GLN A 216 -29.24 -6.93 -3.33
C GLN A 216 -30.35 -5.87 -3.54
N ARG A 217 -30.76 -5.17 -2.48
CA ARG A 217 -31.77 -4.10 -2.59
C ARG A 217 -31.31 -2.94 -3.46
N LEU A 218 -30.06 -2.54 -3.37
CA LEU A 218 -29.51 -1.42 -4.16
C LEU A 218 -29.31 -1.83 -5.61
N TYR A 219 -28.83 -3.04 -5.85
CA TYR A 219 -28.63 -3.60 -7.18
C TYR A 219 -29.94 -3.78 -7.95
N ASP A 220 -30.96 -4.37 -7.32
CA ASP A 220 -32.29 -4.56 -7.90
C ASP A 220 -32.98 -3.25 -8.27
N LYS A 221 -32.68 -2.17 -7.53
CA LYS A 221 -33.15 -0.81 -7.84
C LYS A 221 -32.33 -0.08 -8.90
N GLY A 222 -31.24 -0.68 -9.40
CA GLY A 222 -30.32 -0.06 -10.33
C GLY A 222 -29.54 1.14 -9.75
N LEU A 223 -29.42 1.23 -8.43
CA LEU A 223 -28.68 2.30 -7.75
C LEU A 223 -27.17 2.05 -7.71
N ILE A 224 -26.76 0.80 -7.81
CA ILE A 224 -25.35 0.35 -7.87
C ILE A 224 -25.17 -0.66 -9.01
N ASN A 225 -23.92 -0.91 -9.35
CA ASN A 225 -23.52 -1.97 -10.28
C ASN A 225 -22.49 -2.90 -9.59
N GLY A 226 -21.83 -3.76 -10.35
CA GLY A 226 -20.84 -4.71 -9.84
C GLY A 226 -19.53 -4.07 -9.32
N SER A 227 -19.36 -2.75 -9.43
CA SER A 227 -18.22 -2.04 -8.83
C SER A 227 -18.44 -1.70 -7.33
N PHE A 228 -19.69 -1.81 -6.84
CA PHE A 228 -19.99 -1.50 -5.45
C PHE A 228 -19.40 -2.55 -4.51
N GLY A 229 -18.75 -2.06 -3.46
CA GLY A 229 -18.19 -2.87 -2.40
C GLY A 229 -17.71 -2.01 -1.25
N GLY A 230 -17.06 -2.63 -0.32
CA GLY A 230 -16.45 -1.96 0.82
C GLY A 230 -15.36 -2.82 1.43
N GLY A 231 -14.62 -2.25 2.35
CA GLY A 231 -13.54 -2.92 3.03
C GLY A 231 -13.12 -2.19 4.29
N PHE A 232 -12.15 -2.77 4.94
CA PHE A 232 -11.48 -2.20 6.09
C PHE A 232 -9.98 -2.11 5.80
N ASP A 233 -9.41 -0.96 6.09
CA ASP A 233 -7.97 -0.76 6.00
C ASP A 233 -7.44 -0.26 7.33
N GLN A 234 -6.25 -0.73 7.68
CA GLN A 234 -5.51 -0.23 8.83
C GLN A 234 -4.04 0.00 8.49
N LEU A 235 -3.52 1.07 9.05
CA LEU A 235 -2.12 1.44 8.99
C LEU A 235 -1.68 1.82 10.41
N PRO A 236 -0.38 1.87 10.70
CA PRO A 236 0.04 2.28 12.03
C PRO A 236 -0.58 3.62 12.45
N GLY A 237 -1.33 3.58 13.56
CA GLY A 237 -2.00 4.76 14.14
C GLY A 237 -3.36 5.13 13.54
N ILE A 238 -3.81 4.45 12.50
CA ILE A 238 -5.12 4.68 11.88
C ILE A 238 -5.83 3.39 11.47
N ALA A 239 -7.16 3.44 11.43
CA ALA A 239 -8.01 2.41 10.85
C ALA A 239 -9.29 3.05 10.29
N TYR A 240 -9.83 2.51 9.21
CA TYR A 240 -11.07 3.00 8.62
C TYR A 240 -11.81 1.92 7.84
N LEU A 241 -13.14 2.04 7.87
CA LEU A 241 -14.03 1.33 6.96
C LEU A 241 -14.32 2.22 5.76
N TYR A 242 -14.51 1.65 4.60
CA TYR A 242 -14.97 2.36 3.42
C TYR A 242 -15.98 1.54 2.63
N ALA A 243 -16.86 2.23 1.91
CA ALA A 243 -17.79 1.63 0.98
C ALA A 243 -18.04 2.58 -0.19
N GLY A 244 -18.31 2.04 -1.38
CA GLY A 244 -18.63 2.83 -2.54
C GLY A 244 -18.57 2.07 -3.85
N GLY A 245 -18.49 2.81 -4.95
CA GLY A 245 -18.50 2.31 -6.32
C GLY A 245 -19.13 3.33 -7.25
N ASP A 246 -19.67 2.86 -8.36
CA ASP A 246 -20.35 3.69 -9.34
C ASP A 246 -21.83 3.83 -9.00
N SER A 247 -22.36 5.06 -9.07
CA SER A 247 -23.78 5.32 -8.91
C SER A 247 -24.20 6.65 -9.54
N ASN A 248 -25.37 6.68 -10.18
CA ASN A 248 -26.00 7.93 -10.60
C ASN A 248 -26.63 8.69 -9.41
N GLU A 249 -26.85 8.01 -8.27
CA GLU A 249 -27.45 8.56 -7.05
C GLU A 249 -26.60 8.29 -5.81
N PRO A 250 -25.33 8.78 -5.75
CA PRO A 250 -24.40 8.46 -4.65
C PRO A 250 -24.98 8.79 -3.27
N GLU A 251 -25.65 9.93 -3.13
CA GLU A 251 -26.23 10.34 -1.84
C GLU A 251 -27.34 9.41 -1.35
N THR A 252 -28.10 8.82 -2.28
CA THR A 252 -29.14 7.82 -1.96
C THR A 252 -28.50 6.52 -1.46
N VAL A 253 -27.41 6.09 -2.10
CA VAL A 253 -26.66 4.90 -1.70
C VAL A 253 -25.98 5.11 -0.34
N VAL A 254 -25.30 6.25 -0.13
CA VAL A 254 -24.66 6.58 1.16
C VAL A 254 -25.69 6.58 2.30
N ARG A 255 -26.89 7.14 2.07
CA ARG A 255 -27.95 7.11 3.08
C ARG A 255 -28.38 5.68 3.40
N ALA A 256 -28.53 4.82 2.39
CA ALA A 256 -28.89 3.42 2.62
C ALA A 256 -27.80 2.66 3.39
N ILE A 257 -26.51 2.95 3.16
CA ILE A 257 -25.40 2.39 3.95
C ILE A 257 -25.51 2.83 5.42
N LEU A 258 -25.77 4.11 5.65
CA LEU A 258 -25.89 4.66 7.02
C LEU A 258 -27.12 4.13 7.77
N ASP A 259 -28.19 3.81 7.07
CA ASP A 259 -29.43 3.25 7.66
C ASP A 259 -29.29 1.75 7.99
N GLU A 260 -28.31 1.04 7.37
CA GLU A 260 -28.05 -0.38 7.62
C GLU A 260 -27.04 -0.61 8.75
N ALA A 261 -26.10 0.34 8.96
CA ALA A 261 -25.04 0.27 9.97
C ALA A 261 -25.53 0.63 11.37
#